data_8ae567f1051f98d965ceaccd2de5a397
#
_entry.id   8ae567f1051f98d965ceaccd2de5a397
#
_cell.length_a   1.000
_cell.length_b   1.000
_cell.length_c   1.000
_cell.angle_alpha   90.00
_cell.angle_beta   90.00
_cell.angle_gamma   90.00
#
_symmetry.space_group_name_H-M   'P 1'
#
loop_
_entity.id
_entity.type
_entity.pdbx_description
1 polymer ?
#
loop_
_entity_poly.entity_id
_entity_poly.type
_entity_poly.pdbx_seq_one_letter_code
_entity_poly.pdbx_strand_id
1 'polypeptide(L)'
;MPNANKSVTWDELLESIATGAAHPDDTNWKIFRYLQHNYKTMGSVTARTLLAAYMKLHVKRMSLVDSCMLDMAVKVSETYVDFRLPKFLEAWGYDSCLRAQDLQRQTGKDGRQYLSLKERVERALQSYMLHHPEECKGECESIVSMYAAKVFEKEKDGRKRRYVKMVAPNGSELIADSHQFPCRPWEISGRMFDVLTRVSKQGNERVSEIVVSAKRVDEVFSVEVGFVEFIDESHGHIHVYDSQSRHFVAEKSAHTALKISVGNYVRFCPIIANGDHFKSAAIVSVMDKYEGRKAFGIYEAKVEYANVKDRYIRYSLESAIRYTPEGNIIKAGFASTAALPEDVRNGIVQGSHVHLILFLKRGKDGMKHNYVAEVF
;
A
#
# COMPACT_ATOMS: atom_id res chain seq x y z
N MET A 1 -10.91 25.12 -37.59
CA MET A 1 -9.80 24.43 -36.93
C MET A 1 -9.06 23.60 -37.96
N PRO A 2 -7.74 23.72 -38.14
CA PRO A 2 -7.01 22.86 -39.06
C PRO A 2 -7.08 21.42 -38.55
N ASN A 3 -7.20 20.44 -39.46
CA ASN A 3 -7.44 19.00 -39.26
C ASN A 3 -6.76 18.43 -37.98
N ALA A 4 -7.55 18.08 -36.99
CA ALA A 4 -7.10 17.63 -35.65
C ALA A 4 -6.35 16.28 -35.65
N ASN A 5 -6.31 15.54 -36.76
CA ASN A 5 -5.82 14.14 -36.82
C ASN A 5 -4.52 13.93 -37.61
N LYS A 6 -3.83 14.97 -38.08
CA LYS A 6 -2.57 14.76 -38.81
C LYS A 6 -1.42 14.67 -37.80
N SER A 7 -0.75 13.53 -37.72
CA SER A 7 0.50 13.37 -36.95
C SER A 7 1.60 14.26 -37.54
N VAL A 8 2.26 15.02 -36.67
CA VAL A 8 3.40 15.84 -37.03
C VAL A 8 4.65 14.97 -37.01
N THR A 9 5.44 14.97 -38.07
CA THR A 9 6.72 14.28 -38.10
C THR A 9 7.81 15.06 -37.34
N TRP A 10 8.90 14.36 -36.98
CA TRP A 10 10.01 15.03 -36.28
C TRP A 10 10.66 16.11 -37.13
N ASP A 11 10.84 15.89 -38.43
CA ASP A 11 11.45 16.81 -39.32
C ASP A 11 10.59 18.06 -39.54
N GLU A 12 9.27 17.90 -39.74
CA GLU A 12 8.31 19.02 -39.82
C GLU A 12 8.31 19.84 -38.54
N LEU A 13 8.52 19.19 -37.37
CA LEU A 13 8.60 19.88 -36.09
C LEU A 13 9.88 20.70 -35.97
N LEU A 14 11.04 20.11 -36.31
CA LEU A 14 12.33 20.81 -36.24
C LEU A 14 12.38 22.02 -37.18
N GLU A 15 11.91 21.86 -38.39
CA GLU A 15 11.78 22.97 -39.36
C GLU A 15 10.88 24.10 -38.79
N SER A 16 9.75 23.71 -38.19
CA SER A 16 8.82 24.68 -37.60
C SER A 16 9.44 25.38 -36.40
N ILE A 17 10.21 24.70 -35.56
CA ILE A 17 10.92 25.34 -34.44
C ILE A 17 12.01 26.28 -34.93
N ALA A 18 12.74 25.90 -35.95
CA ALA A 18 13.79 26.74 -36.55
C ALA A 18 13.23 28.06 -37.15
N THR A 19 12.03 28.01 -37.73
CA THR A 19 11.32 29.15 -38.32
C THR A 19 10.29 29.77 -37.39
N GLY A 20 10.16 29.26 -36.15
CA GLY A 20 9.07 29.56 -35.23
C GLY A 20 8.87 31.03 -34.87
N ALA A 21 9.92 31.84 -34.96
CA ALA A 21 9.80 33.27 -34.70
C ALA A 21 8.85 34.00 -35.69
N ALA A 22 8.66 33.46 -36.90
CA ALA A 22 7.73 34.01 -37.89
C ALA A 22 6.28 33.52 -37.66
N HIS A 23 6.09 32.32 -37.14
CA HIS A 23 4.78 31.69 -36.93
C HIS A 23 4.71 30.95 -35.56
N PRO A 24 4.79 31.66 -34.43
CA PRO A 24 4.92 31.06 -33.12
C PRO A 24 3.69 30.22 -32.72
N ASP A 25 2.49 30.67 -33.01
CA ASP A 25 1.26 29.94 -32.63
C ASP A 25 1.13 28.61 -33.39
N ASP A 26 1.48 28.60 -34.68
CA ASP A 26 1.43 27.39 -35.50
C ASP A 26 2.49 26.37 -35.04
N THR A 27 3.70 26.86 -34.73
CA THR A 27 4.78 26.04 -34.18
C THR A 27 4.41 25.47 -32.80
N ASN A 28 3.79 26.25 -31.93
CA ASN A 28 3.34 25.80 -30.61
C ASN A 28 2.27 24.71 -30.71
N TRP A 29 1.35 24.79 -31.66
CA TRP A 29 0.41 23.69 -31.91
C TRP A 29 1.08 22.43 -32.46
N LYS A 30 2.11 22.56 -33.29
CA LYS A 30 2.90 21.40 -33.75
C LYS A 30 3.66 20.74 -32.61
N ILE A 31 4.30 21.51 -31.72
CA ILE A 31 4.96 21.02 -30.52
C ILE A 31 3.95 20.25 -29.67
N PHE A 32 2.77 20.82 -29.41
CA PHE A 32 1.73 20.16 -28.61
C PHE A 32 1.31 18.82 -29.22
N ARG A 33 1.00 18.80 -30.54
CA ARG A 33 0.57 17.57 -31.21
C ARG A 33 1.65 16.47 -31.17
N TYR A 34 2.89 16.86 -31.39
CA TYR A 34 4.00 15.92 -31.34
C TYR A 34 4.17 15.33 -29.94
N LEU A 35 4.15 16.17 -28.91
CA LEU A 35 4.17 15.72 -27.52
C LEU A 35 3.00 14.79 -27.22
N GLN A 36 1.78 15.16 -27.60
CA GLN A 36 0.57 14.39 -27.33
C GLN A 36 0.65 12.94 -27.83
N HIS A 37 1.28 12.73 -28.99
CA HIS A 37 1.40 11.39 -29.59
C HIS A 37 2.61 10.60 -29.08
N ASN A 38 3.68 11.28 -28.68
CA ASN A 38 4.98 10.64 -28.46
C ASN A 38 5.52 10.76 -27.03
N TYR A 39 4.86 11.48 -26.09
CA TYR A 39 5.41 11.77 -24.75
C TYR A 39 5.82 10.52 -23.95
N LYS A 40 5.16 9.39 -24.17
CA LYS A 40 5.47 8.14 -23.46
C LYS A 40 6.77 7.45 -23.93
N THR A 41 7.21 7.72 -25.12
CA THR A 41 8.30 6.99 -25.80
C THR A 41 9.52 7.83 -26.17
N MET A 42 9.39 9.17 -26.17
CA MET A 42 10.45 10.06 -26.64
C MET A 42 11.60 10.30 -25.65
N GLY A 43 11.45 9.92 -24.40
CA GLY A 43 12.40 10.20 -23.33
C GLY A 43 12.27 11.59 -22.72
N SER A 44 12.70 11.73 -21.45
CA SER A 44 12.54 12.96 -20.67
C SER A 44 13.30 14.16 -21.23
N VAL A 45 14.50 13.94 -21.79
CA VAL A 45 15.33 15.01 -22.36
C VAL A 45 14.63 15.65 -23.54
N THR A 46 14.11 14.83 -24.47
CA THR A 46 13.40 15.33 -25.65
C THR A 46 12.11 16.07 -25.26
N ALA A 47 11.30 15.50 -24.36
CA ALA A 47 10.08 16.11 -23.84
C ALA A 47 10.37 17.50 -23.21
N ARG A 48 11.40 17.57 -22.35
CA ARG A 48 11.85 18.82 -21.72
C ARG A 48 12.31 19.85 -22.75
N THR A 49 13.06 19.43 -23.76
CA THR A 49 13.53 20.33 -24.82
C THR A 49 12.36 20.92 -25.60
N LEU A 50 11.36 20.14 -25.94
CA LEU A 50 10.17 20.62 -26.65
C LEU A 50 9.33 21.57 -25.81
N LEU A 51 9.14 21.27 -24.52
CA LEU A 51 8.46 22.18 -23.60
C LEU A 51 9.23 23.49 -23.40
N ALA A 52 10.55 23.45 -23.35
CA ALA A 52 11.40 24.64 -23.28
C ALA A 52 11.33 25.47 -24.60
N ALA A 53 11.28 24.81 -25.76
CA ALA A 53 11.09 25.47 -27.05
C ALA A 53 9.74 26.21 -27.11
N TYR A 54 8.67 25.55 -26.64
CA TYR A 54 7.36 26.19 -26.49
C TYR A 54 7.43 27.46 -25.65
N MET A 55 8.08 27.42 -24.47
CA MET A 55 8.20 28.57 -23.57
C MET A 55 8.92 29.76 -24.24
N LYS A 56 9.90 29.49 -25.10
CA LYS A 56 10.62 30.54 -25.85
C LYS A 56 9.78 31.15 -26.96
N LEU A 57 8.91 30.37 -27.57
CA LEU A 57 8.11 30.77 -28.71
C LEU A 57 6.72 31.30 -28.35
N HIS A 58 6.28 31.11 -27.12
CA HIS A 58 4.95 31.51 -26.72
C HIS A 58 4.86 33.04 -26.61
N VAL A 59 3.89 33.63 -27.30
CA VAL A 59 3.75 35.08 -27.44
C VAL A 59 2.59 35.60 -26.60
N LYS A 60 1.54 34.80 -26.43
CA LYS A 60 0.28 35.20 -25.82
C LYS A 60 -0.07 34.32 -24.64
N ARG A 61 -0.17 34.92 -23.47
CA ARG A 61 -0.58 34.19 -22.24
C ARG A 61 -2.10 33.91 -22.24
N MET A 62 -2.51 32.93 -21.45
CA MET A 62 -3.91 32.51 -21.24
C MET A 62 -4.57 32.02 -22.54
N SER A 63 -3.80 31.44 -23.45
CA SER A 63 -4.33 30.84 -24.69
C SER A 63 -4.77 29.38 -24.45
N LEU A 64 -5.56 28.85 -25.40
CA LEU A 64 -5.95 27.43 -25.36
C LEU A 64 -4.72 26.51 -25.42
N VAL A 65 -3.69 26.88 -26.19
CA VAL A 65 -2.49 26.08 -26.31
C VAL A 65 -1.70 26.05 -25.00
N ASP A 66 -1.71 27.13 -24.22
CA ASP A 66 -1.08 27.18 -22.90
C ASP A 66 -1.69 26.14 -21.96
N SER A 67 -3.01 26.06 -21.88
CA SER A 67 -3.71 25.07 -21.09
C SER A 67 -3.41 23.64 -21.54
N CYS A 68 -3.36 23.42 -22.86
CA CYS A 68 -2.99 22.11 -23.42
C CYS A 68 -1.55 21.73 -23.09
N MET A 69 -0.62 22.70 -23.13
CA MET A 69 0.79 22.47 -22.82
C MET A 69 1.03 22.27 -21.32
N LEU A 70 0.30 22.94 -20.44
CA LEU A 70 0.32 22.67 -19.00
C LEU A 70 -0.15 21.25 -18.70
N ASP A 71 -1.23 20.81 -19.35
CA ASP A 71 -1.70 19.42 -19.24
C ASP A 71 -0.64 18.42 -19.73
N MET A 72 0.08 18.75 -20.79
CA MET A 72 1.20 17.94 -21.28
C MET A 72 2.38 17.91 -20.32
N ALA A 73 2.74 19.04 -19.68
CA ALA A 73 3.79 19.09 -18.69
C ALA A 73 3.47 18.18 -17.47
N VAL A 74 2.22 18.17 -17.02
CA VAL A 74 1.74 17.23 -15.99
C VAL A 74 1.93 15.78 -16.44
N LYS A 75 1.47 15.41 -17.65
CA LYS A 75 1.62 14.04 -18.18
C LYS A 75 3.08 13.61 -18.36
N VAL A 76 3.95 14.54 -18.76
CA VAL A 76 5.39 14.29 -18.86
C VAL A 76 5.99 14.04 -17.47
N SER A 77 5.59 14.81 -16.45
CA SER A 77 6.07 14.61 -15.07
C SER A 77 5.60 13.30 -14.46
N GLU A 78 4.39 12.85 -14.79
CA GLU A 78 3.87 11.53 -14.36
C GLU A 78 4.58 10.35 -15.07
N THR A 79 5.18 10.61 -16.24
CA THR A 79 5.86 9.58 -17.04
C THR A 79 7.35 9.50 -16.74
N TYR A 80 7.99 10.62 -16.45
CA TYR A 80 9.45 10.74 -16.27
C TYR A 80 9.78 11.37 -14.93
N VAL A 81 10.32 10.58 -14.01
CA VAL A 81 10.67 10.97 -12.63
C VAL A 81 11.73 12.09 -12.58
N ASP A 82 12.62 12.15 -13.57
CA ASP A 82 13.69 13.18 -13.68
C ASP A 82 13.21 14.51 -14.25
N PHE A 83 11.92 14.63 -14.62
CA PHE A 83 11.35 15.88 -15.11
C PHE A 83 11.01 16.82 -13.96
N ARG A 84 11.75 17.91 -13.80
CA ARG A 84 11.60 18.88 -12.70
C ARG A 84 10.42 19.83 -12.92
N LEU A 85 9.22 19.33 -12.70
CA LEU A 85 7.97 20.08 -12.90
C LEU A 85 7.93 21.42 -12.15
N PRO A 86 8.33 21.55 -10.85
CA PRO A 86 8.27 22.84 -10.14
C PRO A 86 9.08 23.92 -10.81
N LYS A 87 10.35 23.63 -11.17
CA LYS A 87 11.22 24.60 -11.86
C LYS A 87 10.68 25.01 -13.23
N PHE A 88 10.04 24.06 -13.90
CA PHE A 88 9.43 24.33 -15.20
C PHE A 88 8.22 25.26 -15.07
N LEU A 89 7.34 25.00 -14.11
CA LEU A 89 6.14 25.80 -13.87
C LEU A 89 6.46 27.20 -13.33
N GLU A 90 7.46 27.30 -12.44
CA GLU A 90 7.97 28.58 -11.94
C GLU A 90 8.52 29.45 -13.09
N ALA A 91 9.39 28.88 -13.91
CA ALA A 91 9.97 29.58 -15.06
C ALA A 91 8.92 30.01 -16.08
N TRP A 92 7.83 29.27 -16.18
CA TRP A 92 6.71 29.59 -17.06
C TRP A 92 5.74 30.62 -16.46
N GLY A 93 5.68 30.72 -15.11
CA GLY A 93 4.67 31.54 -14.44
C GLY A 93 3.26 30.99 -14.69
N TYR A 94 3.07 29.68 -14.51
CA TYR A 94 1.89 28.94 -14.94
C TYR A 94 0.57 29.50 -14.40
N ASP A 95 0.54 30.05 -13.19
CA ASP A 95 -0.67 30.65 -12.60
C ASP A 95 -1.24 31.77 -13.46
N SER A 96 -0.36 32.57 -14.11
CA SER A 96 -0.76 33.62 -15.01
C SER A 96 -1.17 33.13 -16.41
N CYS A 97 -0.99 31.84 -16.68
CA CYS A 97 -1.38 31.20 -17.94
C CYS A 97 -2.72 30.45 -17.87
N LEU A 98 -3.31 30.31 -16.68
CA LEU A 98 -4.58 29.63 -16.48
C LEU A 98 -5.75 30.54 -16.89
N ARG A 99 -6.69 29.99 -17.66
CA ARG A 99 -7.94 30.65 -18.04
C ARG A 99 -9.03 30.35 -16.98
N ALA A 100 -10.09 31.16 -16.96
CA ALA A 100 -11.21 30.95 -16.03
C ALA A 100 -11.80 29.53 -16.08
N GLN A 101 -11.87 28.91 -17.26
CA GLN A 101 -12.35 27.53 -17.44
C GLN A 101 -11.38 26.46 -16.89
N ASP A 102 -10.08 26.77 -16.80
CA ASP A 102 -9.05 25.87 -16.30
C ASP A 102 -9.06 25.78 -14.77
N LEU A 103 -9.77 26.70 -14.11
CA LEU A 103 -10.01 26.76 -12.67
C LEU A 103 -11.27 25.97 -12.25
N GLN A 104 -12.11 25.58 -13.20
CA GLN A 104 -13.38 24.92 -12.93
C GLN A 104 -13.31 23.43 -13.23
N ARG A 105 -13.95 22.64 -12.37
CA ARG A 105 -14.16 21.21 -12.61
C ARG A 105 -15.16 21.02 -13.74
N GLN A 106 -14.88 20.07 -14.61
CA GLN A 106 -15.76 19.73 -15.73
C GLN A 106 -16.57 18.48 -15.41
N THR A 107 -17.83 18.46 -15.81
CA THR A 107 -18.67 17.26 -15.73
C THR A 107 -18.60 16.54 -17.08
N GLY A 108 -18.17 15.28 -17.05
CA GLY A 108 -18.12 14.46 -18.25
C GLY A 108 -19.50 13.98 -18.71
N LYS A 109 -19.56 13.39 -19.88
CA LYS A 109 -20.80 12.81 -20.43
C LYS A 109 -21.39 11.67 -19.58
N ASP A 110 -20.56 11.07 -18.73
CA ASP A 110 -20.91 10.04 -17.76
C ASP A 110 -21.42 10.60 -16.42
N GLY A 111 -21.61 11.92 -16.31
CA GLY A 111 -22.02 12.61 -15.08
C GLY A 111 -20.93 12.75 -14.02
N ARG A 112 -19.70 12.27 -14.27
CA ARG A 112 -18.58 12.38 -13.34
C ARG A 112 -17.94 13.75 -13.42
N GLN A 113 -17.54 14.25 -12.24
CA GLN A 113 -16.73 15.46 -12.16
C GLN A 113 -15.25 15.13 -12.31
N TYR A 114 -14.59 15.81 -13.24
CA TYR A 114 -13.15 15.73 -13.45
C TYR A 114 -12.47 16.95 -12.83
N LEU A 115 -11.25 16.73 -12.31
CA LEU A 115 -10.45 17.79 -11.73
C LEU A 115 -10.20 18.91 -12.77
N SER A 116 -10.20 20.14 -12.31
CA SER A 116 -9.77 21.30 -13.12
C SER A 116 -8.29 21.14 -13.49
N LEU A 117 -7.84 21.89 -14.50
CA LEU A 117 -6.42 21.89 -14.86
C LEU A 117 -5.55 22.35 -13.70
N LYS A 118 -5.97 23.38 -12.97
CA LYS A 118 -5.28 23.86 -11.76
C LYS A 118 -5.12 22.77 -10.72
N GLU A 119 -6.20 22.07 -10.36
CA GLU A 119 -6.16 20.95 -9.39
C GLU A 119 -5.22 19.81 -9.86
N ARG A 120 -5.17 19.53 -11.16
CA ARG A 120 -4.24 18.52 -11.71
C ARG A 120 -2.79 18.93 -11.62
N VAL A 121 -2.47 20.20 -11.91
CA VAL A 121 -1.12 20.77 -11.75
C VAL A 121 -0.70 20.73 -10.28
N GLU A 122 -1.57 21.17 -9.36
CA GLU A 122 -1.30 21.13 -7.92
C GLU A 122 -1.04 19.70 -7.43
N ARG A 123 -1.84 18.73 -7.90
CA ARG A 123 -1.64 17.31 -7.59
C ARG A 123 -0.32 16.76 -8.14
N ALA A 124 0.05 17.13 -9.36
CA ALA A 124 1.32 16.72 -9.94
C ALA A 124 2.53 17.34 -9.21
N LEU A 125 2.40 18.60 -8.76
CA LEU A 125 3.41 19.25 -7.90
C LEU A 125 3.55 18.52 -6.56
N GLN A 126 2.45 18.19 -5.91
CA GLN A 126 2.45 17.44 -4.66
C GLN A 126 3.11 16.06 -4.84
N SER A 127 2.75 15.35 -5.91
CA SER A 127 3.36 14.05 -6.24
C SER A 127 4.87 14.19 -6.52
N TYR A 128 5.28 15.24 -7.23
CA TYR A 128 6.70 15.53 -7.46
C TYR A 128 7.45 15.75 -6.13
N MET A 129 6.88 16.55 -5.23
CA MET A 129 7.48 16.84 -3.91
C MET A 129 7.63 15.59 -3.04
N LEU A 130 6.70 14.63 -3.17
CA LEU A 130 6.79 13.32 -2.50
C LEU A 130 8.02 12.51 -2.93
N HIS A 131 8.39 12.60 -4.22
CA HIS A 131 9.54 11.88 -4.77
C HIS A 131 10.86 12.66 -4.64
N HIS A 132 10.78 13.98 -4.32
CA HIS A 132 11.92 14.89 -4.21
C HIS A 132 11.84 15.74 -2.93
N PRO A 133 11.82 15.12 -1.74
CA PRO A 133 11.68 15.84 -0.47
C PRO A 133 12.81 16.85 -0.22
N GLU A 134 13.98 16.65 -0.84
CA GLU A 134 15.12 17.54 -0.76
C GLU A 134 14.90 18.90 -1.48
N GLU A 135 13.94 18.98 -2.39
CA GLU A 135 13.61 20.22 -3.10
C GLU A 135 12.52 21.05 -2.40
N CYS A 136 11.90 20.52 -1.32
CA CYS A 136 10.87 21.22 -0.55
C CYS A 136 11.46 22.35 0.28
N LYS A 137 11.17 23.60 -0.05
CA LYS A 137 11.55 24.77 0.73
C LYS A 137 10.34 25.33 1.48
N GLY A 138 10.33 25.20 2.82
CA GLY A 138 9.64 26.14 3.69
C GLY A 138 8.44 25.74 4.52
N GLU A 139 7.74 24.65 4.30
CA GLU A 139 6.78 24.06 5.25
C GLU A 139 7.22 22.63 5.52
N CYS A 140 7.29 22.23 6.79
CA CYS A 140 7.66 20.86 7.15
C CYS A 140 6.58 19.91 6.66
N GLU A 141 6.77 19.37 5.49
CA GLU A 141 5.98 18.25 5.01
C GLU A 141 6.68 16.96 5.43
N SER A 142 5.95 16.07 6.06
CA SER A 142 6.45 14.74 6.40
C SER A 142 5.77 13.71 5.52
N ILE A 143 6.57 12.81 4.96
CA ILE A 143 6.06 11.65 4.23
C ILE A 143 6.21 10.44 5.12
N VAL A 144 5.10 9.76 5.36
CA VAL A 144 5.08 8.53 6.15
C VAL A 144 4.52 7.41 5.29
N SER A 145 5.31 6.34 5.11
CA SER A 145 4.82 5.11 4.47
C SER A 145 3.94 4.35 5.47
N MET A 146 2.68 4.12 5.12
CA MET A 146 1.68 3.48 5.97
C MET A 146 1.03 2.29 5.26
N TYR A 147 0.69 1.27 6.03
CA TYR A 147 -0.06 0.11 5.55
C TYR A 147 -1.56 0.32 5.74
N ALA A 148 -2.35 0.12 4.69
CA ALA A 148 -3.81 0.17 4.76
C ALA A 148 -4.35 -1.14 5.34
N ALA A 149 -4.54 -1.17 6.64
CA ALA A 149 -4.80 -2.38 7.40
C ALA A 149 -6.27 -2.84 7.33
N LYS A 150 -7.22 -1.91 7.18
CA LYS A 150 -8.66 -2.22 7.16
C LYS A 150 -9.45 -1.14 6.46
N VAL A 151 -10.43 -1.54 5.63
CA VAL A 151 -11.50 -0.68 5.12
C VAL A 151 -12.78 -0.98 5.90
N PHE A 152 -13.47 0.05 6.39
CA PHE A 152 -14.71 -0.10 7.16
C PHE A 152 -15.73 0.99 6.82
N GLU A 153 -16.99 0.70 7.05
CA GLU A 153 -18.07 1.67 6.87
C GLU A 153 -18.47 2.27 8.23
N LYS A 154 -18.71 3.57 8.24
CA LYS A 154 -19.26 4.29 9.39
C LYS A 154 -20.38 5.21 8.90
N GLU A 155 -21.47 5.22 9.62
CA GLU A 155 -22.54 6.17 9.38
C GLU A 155 -22.17 7.54 9.99
N LYS A 156 -22.22 8.58 9.16
CA LYS A 156 -22.03 9.96 9.57
C LYS A 156 -23.07 10.82 8.87
N ASP A 157 -23.82 11.62 9.66
CA ASP A 157 -24.88 12.50 9.15
C ASP A 157 -25.95 11.76 8.31
N GLY A 158 -26.35 10.54 8.74
CA GLY A 158 -27.32 9.69 8.04
C GLY A 158 -26.82 9.10 6.71
N ARG A 159 -25.52 9.21 6.41
CA ARG A 159 -24.88 8.65 5.19
C ARG A 159 -23.80 7.68 5.57
N LYS A 160 -23.79 6.51 4.89
CA LYS A 160 -22.71 5.55 5.02
C LYS A 160 -21.49 6.06 4.26
N ARG A 161 -20.36 6.16 4.95
CA ARG A 161 -19.06 6.53 4.38
C ARG A 161 -18.05 5.44 4.65
N ARG A 162 -17.13 5.25 3.73
CA ARG A 162 -16.03 4.27 3.85
C ARG A 162 -14.77 4.97 4.30
N TYR A 163 -14.18 4.41 5.33
CA TYR A 163 -12.93 4.87 5.91
C TYR A 163 -11.88 3.78 5.83
N VAL A 164 -10.63 4.20 5.80
CA VAL A 164 -9.46 3.32 5.78
C VAL A 164 -8.67 3.56 7.05
N LYS A 165 -8.40 2.49 7.80
CA LYS A 165 -7.45 2.53 8.91
C LYS A 165 -6.06 2.20 8.37
N MET A 166 -5.13 3.13 8.52
CA MET A 166 -3.75 3.01 8.12
C MET A 166 -2.85 3.01 9.34
N VAL A 167 -1.76 2.26 9.28
CA VAL A 167 -0.81 2.14 10.38
C VAL A 167 0.61 2.34 9.84
N ALA A 168 1.38 3.18 10.52
CA ALA A 168 2.79 3.41 10.24
C ALA A 168 3.69 2.41 10.99
N PRO A 169 4.98 2.25 10.63
CA PRO A 169 5.92 1.37 11.30
C PRO A 169 6.12 1.65 12.79
N ASN A 170 5.99 2.91 13.19
CA ASN A 170 6.07 3.34 14.58
C ASN A 170 4.75 3.11 15.36
N GLY A 171 3.74 2.49 14.73
CA GLY A 171 2.43 2.22 15.33
C GLY A 171 1.46 3.40 15.30
N SER A 172 1.83 4.56 14.76
CA SER A 172 0.88 5.67 14.61
C SER A 172 -0.23 5.32 13.62
N GLU A 173 -1.45 5.77 13.92
CA GLU A 173 -2.64 5.48 13.13
C GLU A 173 -3.14 6.71 12.39
N LEU A 174 -3.71 6.46 11.21
CA LEU A 174 -4.47 7.43 10.45
C LEU A 174 -5.80 6.81 10.00
N ILE A 175 -6.89 7.53 10.19
CA ILE A 175 -8.18 7.18 9.59
C ILE A 175 -8.46 8.21 8.51
N ALA A 176 -8.48 7.76 7.25
CA ALA A 176 -8.71 8.60 6.09
C ALA A 176 -10.01 8.18 5.38
N ASP A 177 -10.67 9.13 4.70
CA ASP A 177 -11.81 8.82 3.85
C ASP A 177 -11.34 8.08 2.59
N SER A 178 -12.05 7.02 2.19
CA SER A 178 -11.67 6.21 1.02
C SER A 178 -11.61 7.01 -0.29
N HIS A 179 -12.27 8.16 -0.36
CA HIS A 179 -12.22 9.07 -1.51
C HIS A 179 -10.87 9.80 -1.66
N GLN A 180 -10.05 9.82 -0.61
CA GLN A 180 -8.71 10.42 -0.66
C GLN A 180 -7.67 9.53 -1.35
N PHE A 181 -8.02 8.25 -1.58
CA PHE A 181 -7.10 7.27 -2.17
C PHE A 181 -7.14 7.30 -3.70
N PRO A 182 -6.00 7.09 -4.37
CA PRO A 182 -5.89 7.11 -5.82
C PRO A 182 -6.40 5.84 -6.51
N CYS A 183 -6.99 4.90 -5.76
CA CYS A 183 -7.49 3.62 -6.23
C CYS A 183 -8.91 3.34 -5.73
N ARG A 184 -9.52 2.27 -6.23
CA ARG A 184 -10.88 1.89 -5.84
C ARG A 184 -10.94 1.34 -4.41
N PRO A 185 -12.03 1.51 -3.66
CA PRO A 185 -12.13 1.10 -2.26
C PRO A 185 -11.74 -0.35 -1.96
N TRP A 186 -12.05 -1.28 -2.87
CA TRP A 186 -11.70 -2.69 -2.71
C TRP A 186 -10.24 -3.03 -3.05
N GLU A 187 -9.49 -2.07 -3.60
CA GLU A 187 -8.06 -2.21 -3.91
C GLU A 187 -7.18 -1.59 -2.84
N ILE A 188 -7.76 -0.96 -1.82
CA ILE A 188 -7.01 -0.20 -0.80
C ILE A 188 -6.40 -1.14 0.25
N SER A 189 -7.22 -2.05 0.80
CA SER A 189 -6.79 -2.93 1.89
C SER A 189 -5.59 -3.78 1.49
N GLY A 190 -4.62 -3.89 2.38
CA GLY A 190 -3.43 -4.72 2.15
C GLY A 190 -2.32 -4.03 1.34
N ARG A 191 -2.44 -2.74 1.02
CA ARG A 191 -1.42 -2.01 0.25
C ARG A 191 -0.68 -0.97 1.10
N MET A 192 0.51 -0.63 0.62
CA MET A 192 1.31 0.47 1.15
C MET A 192 0.95 1.78 0.44
N PHE A 193 0.86 2.83 1.24
CA PHE A 193 0.65 4.20 0.75
C PHE A 193 1.65 5.14 1.41
N ASP A 194 2.11 6.12 0.67
CA ASP A 194 2.86 7.25 1.20
C ASP A 194 1.87 8.37 1.48
N VAL A 195 1.83 8.79 2.74
CA VAL A 195 0.94 9.83 3.25
C VAL A 195 1.73 11.10 3.44
N LEU A 196 1.39 12.13 2.69
CA LEU A 196 1.91 13.46 2.84
C LEU A 196 1.08 14.22 3.88
N THR A 197 1.73 14.66 4.95
CA THR A 197 1.11 15.53 5.96
C THR A 197 1.75 16.91 5.91
N ARG A 198 0.92 17.94 5.99
CA ARG A 198 1.34 19.34 6.17
C ARG A 198 1.13 19.74 7.60
N VAL A 199 2.17 20.25 8.23
CA VAL A 199 2.08 20.85 9.56
C VAL A 199 1.73 22.33 9.40
N SER A 200 0.56 22.76 9.90
CA SER A 200 0.20 24.17 9.94
C SER A 200 1.12 24.92 10.91
N LYS A 201 1.22 26.26 10.77
CA LYS A 201 1.94 27.12 11.73
C LYS A 201 1.47 26.99 13.19
N GLN A 202 0.31 26.38 13.41
CA GLN A 202 -0.28 26.11 14.74
C GLN A 202 0.01 24.67 15.23
N GLY A 203 0.83 23.90 14.52
CA GLY A 203 1.21 22.52 14.88
C GLY A 203 0.16 21.45 14.55
N ASN A 204 -0.92 21.80 13.83
CA ASN A 204 -1.93 20.84 13.40
C ASN A 204 -1.47 20.13 12.11
N GLU A 205 -1.28 18.82 12.18
CA GLU A 205 -1.04 17.98 11.00
C GLU A 205 -2.33 17.78 10.22
N ARG A 206 -2.26 18.03 8.92
CA ARG A 206 -3.34 17.70 7.97
C ARG A 206 -2.79 16.83 6.87
N VAL A 207 -3.49 15.73 6.58
CA VAL A 207 -3.22 14.92 5.39
C VAL A 207 -3.50 15.77 4.15
N SER A 208 -2.48 15.98 3.34
CA SER A 208 -2.59 16.74 2.09
C SER A 208 -2.76 15.82 0.89
N GLU A 209 -2.12 14.66 0.90
CA GLU A 209 -2.20 13.68 -0.17
C GLU A 209 -1.93 12.25 0.32
N ILE A 210 -2.53 11.28 -0.37
CA ILE A 210 -2.26 9.84 -0.20
C ILE A 210 -1.96 9.27 -1.58
N VAL A 211 -0.77 8.70 -1.76
CA VAL A 211 -0.33 8.07 -3.02
C VAL A 211 0.06 6.62 -2.79
N VAL A 212 -0.04 5.78 -3.84
CA VAL A 212 0.43 4.39 -3.73
C VAL A 212 1.94 4.42 -3.53
N SER A 213 2.42 3.77 -2.47
CA SER A 213 3.84 3.68 -2.21
C SER A 213 4.53 2.73 -3.20
N ALA A 214 5.72 3.11 -3.64
CA ALA A 214 6.59 2.22 -4.41
C ALA A 214 7.27 1.16 -3.52
N LYS A 215 7.26 1.35 -2.20
CA LYS A 215 7.90 0.45 -1.23
C LYS A 215 7.01 -0.75 -0.94
N ARG A 216 7.63 -1.91 -0.81
CA ARG A 216 6.96 -3.12 -0.33
C ARG A 216 6.81 -3.07 1.20
N VAL A 217 5.83 -3.82 1.72
CA VAL A 217 5.58 -3.86 3.16
C VAL A 217 6.79 -4.39 3.95
N ASP A 218 7.51 -5.37 3.41
CA ASP A 218 8.70 -5.97 4.03
C ASP A 218 9.98 -5.13 3.91
N GLU A 219 9.94 -4.01 3.19
CA GLU A 219 10.98 -2.97 3.19
C GLU A 219 10.76 -1.93 4.30
N VAL A 220 9.53 -1.84 4.80
CA VAL A 220 9.10 -0.80 5.75
C VAL A 220 8.83 -1.37 7.14
N PHE A 221 8.26 -2.59 7.22
CA PHE A 221 7.94 -3.26 8.48
C PHE A 221 8.84 -4.48 8.68
N SER A 222 9.11 -4.84 9.94
CA SER A 222 9.83 -6.06 10.27
C SER A 222 9.08 -7.30 9.82
N VAL A 223 9.82 -8.33 9.38
CA VAL A 223 9.25 -9.60 8.93
C VAL A 223 9.38 -10.63 10.05
N GLU A 224 8.29 -11.31 10.34
CA GLU A 224 8.21 -12.41 11.29
C GLU A 224 7.68 -13.70 10.64
N VAL A 225 7.77 -14.81 11.34
CA VAL A 225 7.21 -16.09 10.93
C VAL A 225 5.94 -16.37 11.72
N GLY A 226 4.90 -16.79 11.01
CA GLY A 226 3.62 -17.14 11.60
C GLY A 226 3.07 -18.46 11.07
N PHE A 227 2.12 -18.99 11.80
CA PHE A 227 1.34 -20.18 11.46
C PHE A 227 -0.11 -19.80 11.18
N VAL A 228 -0.65 -20.22 10.04
CA VAL A 228 -2.05 -20.00 9.67
C VAL A 228 -2.93 -21.02 10.37
N GLU A 229 -3.58 -20.58 11.44
CA GLU A 229 -4.43 -21.45 12.26
C GLU A 229 -5.82 -21.64 11.66
N PHE A 230 -6.40 -20.57 11.10
CA PHE A 230 -7.77 -20.59 10.61
C PHE A 230 -7.96 -19.58 9.47
N ILE A 231 -8.84 -19.92 8.52
CA ILE A 231 -9.31 -19.01 7.48
C ILE A 231 -10.82 -18.86 7.63
N ASP A 232 -11.26 -17.66 7.98
CA ASP A 232 -12.67 -17.31 8.06
C ASP A 232 -13.16 -16.87 6.68
N GLU A 233 -13.78 -17.80 5.97
CA GLU A 233 -14.33 -17.55 4.64
C GLU A 233 -15.50 -16.54 4.67
N SER A 234 -16.27 -16.53 5.76
CA SER A 234 -17.44 -15.65 5.90
C SER A 234 -17.09 -14.18 6.04
N HIS A 235 -15.98 -13.89 6.71
CA HIS A 235 -15.49 -12.53 6.92
C HIS A 235 -14.27 -12.19 6.04
N GLY A 236 -13.74 -13.16 5.29
CA GLY A 236 -12.56 -12.97 4.45
C GLY A 236 -11.27 -12.75 5.25
N HIS A 237 -11.13 -13.38 6.42
CA HIS A 237 -9.99 -13.19 7.31
C HIS A 237 -9.09 -14.42 7.37
N ILE A 238 -7.78 -14.19 7.46
CA ILE A 238 -6.75 -15.21 7.71
C ILE A 238 -6.19 -14.96 9.11
N HIS A 239 -6.30 -15.94 9.98
CA HIS A 239 -5.82 -15.88 11.37
C HIS A 239 -4.41 -16.47 11.46
N VAL A 240 -3.46 -15.65 11.89
CA VAL A 240 -2.04 -16.00 11.98
C VAL A 240 -1.57 -15.87 13.42
N TYR A 241 -0.86 -16.88 13.90
CA TYR A 241 -0.15 -16.85 15.19
C TYR A 241 1.35 -16.84 14.94
N ASP A 242 2.09 -15.99 15.63
CA ASP A 242 3.56 -16.05 15.65
C ASP A 242 4.12 -17.05 16.67
N SER A 243 5.43 -17.22 16.68
CA SER A 243 6.13 -18.12 17.64
C SER A 243 5.97 -17.69 19.11
N GLN A 244 5.63 -16.42 19.36
CA GLN A 244 5.32 -15.89 20.69
C GLN A 244 3.83 -16.00 21.04
N SER A 245 3.05 -16.64 20.17
CA SER A 245 1.60 -16.82 20.34
C SER A 245 0.81 -15.50 20.31
N ARG A 246 1.33 -14.47 19.66
CA ARG A 246 0.58 -13.27 19.35
C ARG A 246 -0.33 -13.56 18.16
N HIS A 247 -1.57 -13.12 18.24
CA HIS A 247 -2.59 -13.33 17.21
C HIS A 247 -2.71 -12.11 16.31
N PHE A 248 -2.72 -12.34 15.00
CA PHE A 248 -2.89 -11.35 13.96
C PHE A 248 -3.96 -11.77 12.97
N VAL A 249 -4.59 -10.80 12.31
CA VAL A 249 -5.61 -11.04 11.28
C VAL A 249 -5.19 -10.36 9.99
N ALA A 250 -5.16 -11.12 8.89
CA ALA A 250 -4.92 -10.60 7.55
C ALA A 250 -6.21 -10.61 6.72
N GLU A 251 -6.38 -9.61 5.88
CA GLU A 251 -7.47 -9.57 4.90
C GLU A 251 -7.17 -10.54 3.74
N LYS A 252 -8.02 -11.55 3.54
CA LYS A 252 -7.82 -12.57 2.49
C LYS A 252 -7.78 -11.96 1.09
N SER A 253 -8.60 -10.94 0.84
CA SER A 253 -8.66 -10.24 -0.44
C SER A 253 -7.33 -9.57 -0.83
N ALA A 254 -6.53 -9.15 0.14
CA ALA A 254 -5.22 -8.55 -0.07
C ALA A 254 -4.13 -9.57 -0.46
N HIS A 255 -4.39 -10.87 -0.25
CA HIS A 255 -3.41 -11.94 -0.39
C HIS A 255 -3.82 -13.04 -1.37
N THR A 256 -4.72 -12.74 -2.30
CA THR A 256 -5.27 -13.70 -3.28
C THR A 256 -4.21 -14.33 -4.20
N ALA A 257 -3.12 -13.61 -4.46
CA ALA A 257 -1.99 -14.12 -5.25
C ALA A 257 -1.19 -15.21 -4.50
N LEU A 258 -1.30 -15.26 -3.16
CA LEU A 258 -0.64 -16.25 -2.32
C LEU A 258 -1.61 -17.41 -2.08
N LYS A 259 -1.22 -18.63 -2.43
CA LYS A 259 -2.02 -19.83 -2.16
C LYS A 259 -1.93 -20.22 -0.68
N ILE A 260 -2.60 -19.45 0.17
CA ILE A 260 -2.57 -19.64 1.62
C ILE A 260 -3.63 -20.66 2.03
N SER A 261 -3.22 -21.64 2.85
CA SER A 261 -4.10 -22.65 3.43
C SER A 261 -3.86 -22.75 4.93
N VAL A 262 -4.84 -23.26 5.67
CA VAL A 262 -4.69 -23.63 7.07
C VAL A 262 -3.52 -24.62 7.22
N GLY A 263 -2.68 -24.42 8.22
CA GLY A 263 -1.47 -25.21 8.45
C GLY A 263 -0.23 -24.70 7.70
N ASN A 264 -0.35 -23.65 6.89
CA ASN A 264 0.82 -23.02 6.28
C ASN A 264 1.64 -22.21 7.29
N TYR A 265 2.94 -22.23 7.12
CA TYR A 265 3.83 -21.23 7.68
C TYR A 265 4.01 -20.08 6.71
N VAL A 266 3.98 -18.87 7.22
CA VAL A 266 4.04 -17.64 6.40
C VAL A 266 5.07 -16.67 6.96
N ARG A 267 5.74 -15.96 6.05
CA ARG A 267 6.44 -14.71 6.41
C ARG A 267 5.41 -13.59 6.36
N PHE A 268 5.32 -12.81 7.41
CA PHE A 268 4.38 -11.71 7.48
C PHE A 268 4.98 -10.51 8.23
N CYS A 269 4.45 -9.33 7.97
CA CYS A 269 4.76 -8.14 8.74
C CYS A 269 3.65 -7.91 9.77
N PRO A 270 3.96 -7.89 11.08
CA PRO A 270 3.01 -7.51 12.11
C PRO A 270 2.70 -6.02 12.00
N ILE A 271 1.43 -5.70 11.84
CA ILE A 271 0.90 -4.34 11.78
C ILE A 271 0.20 -4.07 13.09
N ILE A 272 0.87 -3.36 13.98
CA ILE A 272 0.40 -3.11 15.35
C ILE A 272 0.24 -1.61 15.54
N ALA A 273 -0.97 -1.19 15.88
CA ALA A 273 -1.30 0.20 16.18
C ALA A 273 -1.03 0.54 17.65
N ASN A 274 -0.56 1.76 17.92
CA ASN A 274 -0.32 2.25 19.27
C ASN A 274 -1.66 2.51 19.98
N GLY A 275 -1.78 2.02 21.22
CA GLY A 275 -2.95 2.27 22.07
C GLY A 275 -4.22 1.51 21.72
N ASP A 276 -4.18 0.63 20.72
CA ASP A 276 -5.30 -0.22 20.32
C ASP A 276 -4.91 -1.70 20.39
N HIS A 277 -5.88 -2.55 20.68
CA HIS A 277 -5.72 -4.01 20.56
C HIS A 277 -5.73 -4.49 19.10
N PHE A 278 -5.72 -3.55 18.14
CA PHE A 278 -5.72 -3.87 16.73
C PHE A 278 -4.37 -4.45 16.29
N LYS A 279 -4.41 -5.68 15.79
CA LYS A 279 -3.25 -6.40 15.25
C LYS A 279 -3.61 -6.98 13.90
N SER A 280 -3.00 -6.48 12.85
CA SER A 280 -3.16 -7.00 11.50
C SER A 280 -1.88 -7.66 11.03
N ALA A 281 -1.99 -8.55 10.05
CA ALA A 281 -0.86 -9.19 9.37
C ALA A 281 -0.84 -8.79 7.89
N ALA A 282 0.30 -8.37 7.40
CA ALA A 282 0.57 -8.28 5.97
C ALA A 282 1.41 -9.49 5.55
N ILE A 283 0.78 -10.49 4.91
CA ILE A 283 1.46 -11.74 4.52
C ILE A 283 2.32 -11.47 3.29
N VAL A 284 3.61 -11.77 3.38
CA VAL A 284 4.61 -11.56 2.33
C VAL A 284 4.77 -12.78 1.44
N SER A 285 4.87 -13.97 2.05
CA SER A 285 5.03 -15.23 1.33
C SER A 285 4.63 -16.43 2.17
N VAL A 286 4.27 -17.54 1.50
CA VAL A 286 4.17 -18.86 2.11
C VAL A 286 5.57 -19.46 2.18
N MET A 287 5.89 -20.09 3.30
CA MET A 287 7.19 -20.71 3.56
C MET A 287 7.19 -22.20 3.24
N ASP A 288 8.38 -22.74 2.99
CA ASP A 288 8.60 -24.19 3.09
C ASP A 288 8.26 -24.68 4.49
N LYS A 289 7.67 -25.86 4.55
CA LYS A 289 7.15 -26.42 5.82
C LYS A 289 8.26 -26.69 6.84
N TYR A 290 9.40 -27.21 6.38
CA TYR A 290 10.54 -27.51 7.25
C TYR A 290 11.15 -26.24 7.85
N GLU A 291 11.39 -25.23 7.02
CA GLU A 291 11.92 -23.95 7.47
C GLU A 291 10.93 -23.21 8.39
N GLY A 292 9.63 -23.32 8.10
CA GLY A 292 8.58 -22.76 8.92
C GLY A 292 8.54 -23.40 10.32
N ARG A 293 8.60 -24.72 10.42
CA ARG A 293 8.67 -25.47 11.68
C ARG A 293 9.88 -25.04 12.52
N LYS A 294 11.06 -24.99 11.89
CA LYS A 294 12.31 -24.59 12.55
C LYS A 294 12.24 -23.17 13.11
N ALA A 295 11.70 -22.24 12.34
CA ALA A 295 11.57 -20.84 12.76
C ALA A 295 10.50 -20.64 13.83
N PHE A 296 9.42 -21.42 13.81
CA PHE A 296 8.34 -21.35 14.80
C PHE A 296 8.70 -21.98 16.13
N GLY A 297 9.49 -23.05 16.12
CA GLY A 297 9.99 -23.76 17.29
C GLY A 297 9.41 -25.18 17.41
N ILE A 298 10.30 -26.16 17.38
CA ILE A 298 9.99 -27.61 17.51
C ILE A 298 10.27 -28.03 18.93
N TYR A 299 9.31 -28.73 19.56
CA TYR A 299 9.42 -29.28 20.87
C TYR A 299 9.37 -30.83 20.80
N GLU A 300 10.41 -31.50 21.29
CA GLU A 300 10.39 -32.93 21.50
C GLU A 300 9.59 -33.24 22.78
N ALA A 301 8.61 -34.11 22.65
CA ALA A 301 7.68 -34.37 23.73
C ALA A 301 7.26 -35.85 23.77
N LYS A 302 7.02 -36.35 24.99
CA LYS A 302 6.35 -37.62 25.24
C LYS A 302 4.87 -37.34 25.49
N VAL A 303 4.01 -38.09 24.82
CA VAL A 303 2.56 -38.04 25.04
C VAL A 303 2.23 -38.91 26.28
N GLU A 304 1.96 -38.25 27.39
CA GLU A 304 1.60 -38.94 28.65
C GLU A 304 0.17 -39.48 28.62
N TYR A 305 -0.72 -38.79 27.93
CA TYR A 305 -2.12 -39.15 27.76
C TYR A 305 -2.72 -38.49 26.51
N ALA A 306 -3.56 -39.23 25.80
CA ALA A 306 -4.29 -38.72 24.63
C ALA A 306 -5.79 -38.96 24.80
N ASN A 307 -6.59 -37.90 24.70
CA ASN A 307 -8.05 -37.95 24.65
C ASN A 307 -8.53 -37.44 23.30
N VAL A 308 -8.80 -38.37 22.41
CA VAL A 308 -9.24 -38.05 21.03
C VAL A 308 -10.65 -37.44 21.04
N LYS A 309 -11.55 -37.93 21.95
CA LYS A 309 -12.94 -37.45 22.04
C LYS A 309 -13.01 -35.98 22.47
N ASP A 310 -12.28 -35.63 23.52
CA ASP A 310 -12.26 -34.28 24.08
C ASP A 310 -11.16 -33.40 23.43
N ARG A 311 -10.44 -33.93 22.44
CA ARG A 311 -9.46 -33.26 21.61
C ARG A 311 -8.34 -32.58 22.40
N TYR A 312 -7.71 -33.30 23.31
CA TYR A 312 -6.53 -32.83 24.02
C TYR A 312 -5.52 -33.94 24.27
N ILE A 313 -4.27 -33.52 24.51
CA ILE A 313 -3.19 -34.37 24.99
C ILE A 313 -2.60 -33.77 26.26
N ARG A 314 -2.08 -34.67 27.13
CA ARG A 314 -1.11 -34.31 28.15
C ARG A 314 0.27 -34.72 27.65
N TYR A 315 1.23 -33.81 27.72
CA TYR A 315 2.59 -34.02 27.25
C TYR A 315 3.63 -33.62 28.29
N SER A 316 4.83 -34.21 28.20
CA SER A 316 6.05 -33.75 28.86
C SER A 316 7.11 -33.44 27.81
N LEU A 317 7.80 -32.30 27.96
CA LEU A 317 8.90 -31.90 27.07
C LEU A 317 10.18 -32.60 27.47
N GLU A 318 10.90 -33.19 26.52
CA GLU A 318 12.07 -34.01 26.76
C GLU A 318 13.37 -33.21 26.67
N SER A 319 13.52 -32.36 25.65
CA SER A 319 14.78 -31.68 25.35
C SER A 319 14.72 -30.17 25.35
N ALA A 320 13.52 -29.56 25.26
CA ALA A 320 13.34 -28.14 25.19
C ALA A 320 12.52 -27.57 26.33
N ILE A 321 12.90 -26.40 26.80
CA ILE A 321 12.12 -25.63 27.78
C ILE A 321 11.34 -24.60 27.03
N ARG A 322 10.02 -24.62 27.20
CA ARG A 322 9.14 -23.60 26.66
C ARG A 322 8.88 -22.51 27.69
N TYR A 323 9.01 -21.25 27.26
CA TYR A 323 8.62 -20.12 28.09
C TYR A 323 7.28 -19.59 27.63
N THR A 324 6.41 -19.23 28.60
CA THR A 324 5.23 -18.42 28.26
C THR A 324 5.65 -17.00 27.91
N PRO A 325 4.78 -16.20 27.29
CA PRO A 325 5.04 -14.76 27.10
C PRO A 325 5.33 -14.02 28.42
N GLU A 326 4.83 -14.55 29.54
CA GLU A 326 5.05 -14.01 30.88
C GLU A 326 6.35 -14.55 31.55
N GLY A 327 7.15 -15.35 30.82
CA GLY A 327 8.44 -15.88 31.28
C GLY A 327 8.35 -17.17 32.15
N ASN A 328 7.18 -17.76 32.30
CA ASN A 328 7.03 -19.02 33.05
C ASN A 328 7.56 -20.20 32.25
N ILE A 329 8.22 -21.14 32.95
CA ILE A 329 8.78 -22.36 32.37
C ILE A 329 7.68 -23.43 32.28
N ILE A 330 7.50 -24.00 31.08
CA ILE A 330 6.60 -25.15 30.87
C ILE A 330 7.44 -26.36 30.52
N LYS A 331 7.42 -27.36 31.39
CA LYS A 331 8.05 -28.69 31.16
C LYS A 331 7.03 -29.75 30.78
N ALA A 332 5.79 -29.60 31.24
CA ALA A 332 4.68 -30.51 30.97
C ALA A 332 3.37 -29.72 30.96
N GLY A 333 2.37 -30.20 30.26
CA GLY A 333 1.09 -29.51 30.20
C GLY A 333 0.03 -30.26 29.43
N PHE A 334 -1.13 -29.60 29.33
CA PHE A 334 -2.20 -30.01 28.44
C PHE A 334 -2.18 -29.10 27.19
N ALA A 335 -2.46 -29.68 26.03
CA ALA A 335 -2.63 -28.95 24.81
C ALA A 335 -3.86 -29.47 24.05
N SER A 336 -4.66 -28.54 23.53
CA SER A 336 -5.76 -28.86 22.64
C SER A 336 -5.25 -29.32 21.27
N THR A 337 -5.81 -30.41 20.77
CA THR A 337 -5.55 -30.96 19.44
C THR A 337 -6.67 -30.59 18.47
N ALA A 338 -7.54 -29.65 18.82
CA ALA A 338 -8.71 -29.28 18.01
C ALA A 338 -8.34 -28.66 16.65
N ALA A 339 -7.16 -28.05 16.55
CA ALA A 339 -6.65 -27.47 15.29
C ALA A 339 -6.07 -28.53 14.33
N LEU A 340 -5.80 -29.74 14.79
CA LEU A 340 -5.26 -30.81 13.97
C LEU A 340 -6.36 -31.49 13.12
N PRO A 341 -6.03 -31.94 11.89
CA PRO A 341 -6.87 -32.84 11.11
C PRO A 341 -7.24 -34.11 11.91
N GLU A 342 -8.39 -34.67 11.61
CA GLU A 342 -8.93 -35.78 12.38
C GLU A 342 -8.07 -37.05 12.28
N ASP A 343 -7.55 -37.36 11.13
CA ASP A 343 -6.64 -38.48 10.87
C ASP A 343 -5.34 -38.35 11.68
N VAL A 344 -4.74 -37.17 11.71
CA VAL A 344 -3.55 -36.86 12.49
C VAL A 344 -3.84 -37.03 13.99
N ARG A 345 -4.97 -36.50 14.44
CA ARG A 345 -5.41 -36.56 15.85
C ARG A 345 -5.62 -37.99 16.33
N ASN A 346 -6.25 -38.82 15.47
CA ASN A 346 -6.49 -40.21 15.74
C ASN A 346 -5.21 -41.07 15.78
N GLY A 347 -4.14 -40.61 15.13
CA GLY A 347 -2.83 -41.22 15.13
C GLY A 347 -1.97 -40.95 16.37
N ILE A 348 -2.39 -40.03 17.26
CA ILE A 348 -1.63 -39.69 18.46
C ILE A 348 -1.88 -40.76 19.53
N VAL A 349 -0.84 -41.54 19.87
CA VAL A 349 -0.91 -42.64 20.83
C VAL A 349 -0.23 -42.25 22.15
N GLN A 350 -0.82 -42.64 23.25
CA GLN A 350 -0.21 -42.51 24.60
C GLN A 350 1.12 -43.26 24.64
N GLY A 351 2.13 -42.63 25.22
CA GLY A 351 3.49 -43.17 25.34
C GLY A 351 4.37 -42.90 24.14
N SER A 352 3.83 -42.37 23.02
CA SER A 352 4.64 -42.02 21.85
C SER A 352 5.52 -40.77 22.08
N HIS A 353 6.69 -40.77 21.42
CA HIS A 353 7.57 -39.63 21.34
C HIS A 353 7.25 -38.89 20.03
N VAL A 354 7.02 -37.61 20.10
CA VAL A 354 6.54 -36.77 18.99
C VAL A 354 7.25 -35.43 18.98
N HIS A 355 7.26 -34.82 17.84
CA HIS A 355 7.61 -33.40 17.72
C HIS A 355 6.33 -32.54 17.69
N LEU A 356 6.28 -31.53 18.51
CA LEU A 356 5.14 -30.62 18.63
C LEU A 356 5.52 -29.22 18.23
N ILE A 357 4.63 -28.58 17.49
CA ILE A 357 4.57 -27.13 17.36
C ILE A 357 3.42 -26.64 18.22
N LEU A 358 3.71 -25.76 19.17
CA LEU A 358 2.75 -25.29 20.17
C LEU A 358 2.54 -23.78 20.09
N PHE A 359 1.31 -23.34 20.29
CA PHE A 359 0.97 -21.92 20.48
C PHE A 359 -0.09 -21.76 21.58
N LEU A 360 -0.17 -20.55 22.15
CA LEU A 360 -1.17 -20.21 23.16
C LEU A 360 -2.34 -19.48 22.49
N LYS A 361 -3.56 -19.95 22.77
CA LYS A 361 -4.78 -19.31 22.31
C LYS A 361 -5.73 -19.10 23.49
N ARG A 362 -6.45 -17.98 23.48
CA ARG A 362 -7.48 -17.71 24.48
C ARG A 362 -8.68 -18.61 24.21
N GLY A 363 -9.05 -19.43 25.19
CA GLY A 363 -10.23 -20.28 25.16
C GLY A 363 -11.53 -19.51 25.40
N LYS A 364 -12.66 -20.21 25.30
CA LYS A 364 -14.00 -19.64 25.58
C LYS A 364 -14.17 -19.21 27.05
N ASP A 365 -13.38 -19.81 27.96
CA ASP A 365 -13.29 -19.47 29.39
C ASP A 365 -12.46 -18.18 29.65
N GLY A 366 -11.94 -17.55 28.62
CA GLY A 366 -11.09 -16.36 28.70
C GLY A 366 -9.65 -16.64 29.09
N MET A 367 -9.30 -17.89 29.44
CA MET A 367 -7.94 -18.29 29.80
C MET A 367 -7.11 -18.67 28.56
N LYS A 368 -5.79 -18.55 28.68
CA LYS A 368 -4.87 -18.98 27.60
C LYS A 368 -4.58 -20.47 27.77
N HIS A 369 -4.83 -21.25 26.73
CA HIS A 369 -4.54 -22.66 26.64
C HIS A 369 -3.50 -22.97 25.57
N ASN A 370 -2.71 -24.04 25.79
CA ASN A 370 -1.83 -24.56 24.76
C ASN A 370 -2.65 -25.28 23.68
N TYR A 371 -2.30 -25.04 22.43
CA TYR A 371 -2.82 -25.71 21.24
C TYR A 371 -1.67 -26.34 20.48
N VAL A 372 -1.91 -27.52 19.92
CA VAL A 372 -0.98 -28.18 19.00
C VAL A 372 -1.31 -27.66 17.60
N ALA A 373 -0.36 -26.94 17.01
CA ALA A 373 -0.44 -26.51 15.61
C ALA A 373 -0.11 -27.68 14.68
N GLU A 374 0.90 -28.48 15.06
CA GLU A 374 1.37 -29.61 14.28
C GLU A 374 1.99 -30.67 15.19
N VAL A 375 1.84 -31.94 14.79
CA VAL A 375 2.52 -33.10 15.37
C VAL A 375 3.15 -33.92 14.25
N PHE A 376 4.37 -34.45 14.45
CA PHE A 376 5.07 -35.27 13.47
C PHE A 376 6.17 -36.12 14.08
#